data_84729c26e035e8c3ea77a5f574eb252e
#
_entry.id   84729c26e035e8c3ea77a5f574eb252e
#
_cell.length_a   1.000
_cell.length_b   1.000
_cell.length_c   1.000
_cell.angle_alpha   90.00
_cell.angle_beta   90.00
_cell.angle_gamma   90.00
#
_symmetry.space_group_name_H-M   'P 1'
#
loop_
_entity.id
_entity.type
_entity.pdbx_description
1 polymer ?
#
loop_
_entity_poly.entity_id
_entity_poly.type
_entity_poly.pdbx_seq_one_letter_code
_entity_poly.pdbx_strand_id
1 'polypeptide(L)'
;LVIFAATAMLISSSCKKNFIDINTDPNHITAANINYSYLFTNAQLITSGNSDANAYEDWRNNLIYSACMIQHLSSTTGYWDGDKYLYNASYNSAYWDNNYNNSFTNIVEVVTHMRKDSAAQANFYHIARIFKVFMFQRMTDMYGDCPYSQAGLGYISGITSPKYDKQQDIYTDLLNELADAASKLSTSATNTVGKADLLYAGDPAKWKKFAYSEMLRLAMRLTKVDAANAQKWAAAAYAGGVMSSNDDNAILLHTAPASGTPVPNGTGFVLIGNDPNASRLSKTFVDYLTSTTDPRLPYLGTVSTNPGDGTDLGDTTYAIQLGQPNGFDAPNSGSANDLIHASNWPGDQNKYSIVNRYTFARLDAPSFFLTAGETQLLLAEAAEKGWVTGTTAATCYNAGVNQSMQMLALQAGAGPGNTSIGIYLTAHPYTPGANGLKQINYQYWVSTFMDENESFANWRRSGFPTLTPVNYPGNVTNGTIPHRFTYPQGEASTNGPNYAAAVSGLSGGDKMSSHVWWDK
;
A
#
# COMPACT_ATOMS: atom_id res chain seq x y z
N LEU A 1 -68.43 9.97 33.30
CA LEU A 1 -67.05 10.52 33.07
C LEU A 1 -66.00 9.78 33.88
N VAL A 2 -66.28 9.37 35.13
CA VAL A 2 -65.33 8.67 36.03
C VAL A 2 -65.05 7.22 35.54
N ILE A 3 -66.03 6.54 34.99
CA ILE A 3 -65.90 5.16 34.43
C ILE A 3 -65.05 5.17 33.17
N PHE A 4 -65.14 6.19 32.32
CA PHE A 4 -64.32 6.31 31.12
C PHE A 4 -62.84 6.62 31.44
N ALA A 5 -62.56 7.38 32.52
CA ALA A 5 -61.19 7.68 32.95
C ALA A 5 -60.51 6.42 33.55
N ALA A 6 -61.25 5.57 34.25
CA ALA A 6 -60.72 4.30 34.82
C ALA A 6 -60.42 3.27 33.74
N THR A 7 -61.19 3.21 32.65
CA THR A 7 -60.93 2.31 31.48
C THR A 7 -59.71 2.78 30.65
N ALA A 8 -59.48 4.08 30.53
CA ALA A 8 -58.33 4.64 29.83
C ALA A 8 -57.00 4.36 30.58
N MET A 9 -56.98 4.28 31.91
CA MET A 9 -55.79 3.95 32.71
C MET A 9 -55.41 2.46 32.66
N LEU A 10 -56.33 1.56 32.33
CA LEU A 10 -56.05 0.14 32.20
C LEU A 10 -55.43 -0.27 30.85
N ILE A 11 -55.47 0.64 29.82
CA ILE A 11 -54.90 0.39 28.53
C ILE A 11 -53.43 0.84 28.43
N SER A 12 -52.92 1.60 29.39
CA SER A 12 -51.53 2.12 29.40
C SER A 12 -50.49 1.20 30.07
N SER A 13 -50.88 0.00 30.52
CA SER A 13 -49.96 -1.01 31.07
C SER A 13 -49.51 -2.06 30.04
N SER A 14 -49.51 -1.70 28.78
CA SER A 14 -49.15 -2.60 27.69
C SER A 14 -47.63 -2.64 27.49
N CYS A 15 -47.10 -3.83 27.68
CA CYS A 15 -45.93 -4.39 27.04
C CYS A 15 -44.56 -3.74 27.30
N LYS A 16 -44.13 -3.69 28.58
CA LYS A 16 -42.68 -3.67 28.86
C LYS A 16 -42.08 -5.08 29.02
N LYS A 17 -42.92 -6.11 29.04
CA LYS A 17 -42.47 -7.49 29.15
C LYS A 17 -41.92 -7.93 27.78
N ASN A 18 -40.63 -8.22 27.72
CA ASN A 18 -39.91 -8.67 26.51
C ASN A 18 -39.58 -7.56 25.47
N PHE A 19 -39.65 -6.27 25.80
CA PHE A 19 -39.25 -5.22 24.85
C PHE A 19 -37.76 -5.33 24.43
N ILE A 20 -36.91 -5.77 25.34
CA ILE A 20 -35.47 -6.06 25.06
C ILE A 20 -35.38 -7.28 24.15
N ASP A 21 -36.10 -8.35 24.43
CA ASP A 21 -36.02 -9.61 23.64
C ASP A 21 -36.60 -9.44 22.23
N ILE A 22 -37.66 -8.62 22.08
CA ILE A 22 -38.28 -8.33 20.78
C ILE A 22 -37.43 -7.41 19.93
N ASN A 23 -36.69 -6.49 20.55
CA ASN A 23 -35.79 -5.55 19.86
C ASN A 23 -34.34 -6.05 19.79
N THR A 24 -34.01 -7.21 20.36
CA THR A 24 -32.72 -7.85 20.20
C THR A 24 -32.82 -8.86 19.06
N ASP A 25 -32.22 -8.55 17.93
CA ASP A 25 -32.07 -9.51 16.84
C ASP A 25 -31.26 -10.70 17.37
N PRO A 26 -31.82 -11.94 17.42
CA PRO A 26 -31.10 -13.11 17.90
C PRO A 26 -29.87 -13.45 17.05
N ASN A 27 -29.82 -12.91 15.81
CA ASN A 27 -28.67 -13.02 14.92
C ASN A 27 -27.72 -11.81 15.04
N HIS A 28 -28.03 -10.83 15.90
CA HIS A 28 -27.17 -9.68 16.10
C HIS A 28 -25.86 -10.09 16.78
N ILE A 29 -24.73 -9.76 16.13
CA ILE A 29 -23.41 -10.00 16.71
C ILE A 29 -23.24 -9.04 17.89
N THR A 30 -23.15 -9.60 19.10
CA THR A 30 -22.87 -8.85 20.32
C THR A 30 -21.39 -8.93 20.67
N ALA A 31 -20.88 -8.05 21.52
CA ALA A 31 -19.50 -8.10 22.00
C ALA A 31 -19.13 -9.44 22.68
N ALA A 32 -20.13 -10.21 23.15
CA ALA A 32 -19.92 -11.51 23.78
C ALA A 32 -19.72 -12.67 22.78
N ASN A 33 -20.20 -12.53 21.54
CA ASN A 33 -20.13 -13.58 20.52
C ASN A 33 -19.38 -13.17 19.24
N ILE A 34 -18.73 -11.99 19.24
CA ILE A 34 -17.92 -11.55 18.12
C ILE A 34 -16.64 -12.40 18.00
N ASN A 35 -16.35 -12.86 16.80
CA ASN A 35 -15.10 -13.54 16.51
C ASN A 35 -14.06 -12.56 15.98
N TYR A 36 -13.16 -12.11 16.83
CA TYR A 36 -12.12 -11.14 16.49
C TYR A 36 -11.15 -11.63 15.40
N SER A 37 -11.01 -12.95 15.23
CA SER A 37 -10.22 -13.49 14.11
C SER A 37 -10.81 -13.11 12.76
N TYR A 38 -12.15 -13.05 12.62
CA TYR A 38 -12.80 -12.64 11.38
C TYR A 38 -12.63 -11.14 11.10
N LEU A 39 -12.63 -10.30 12.13
CA LEU A 39 -12.33 -8.88 11.98
C LEU A 39 -10.88 -8.67 11.53
N PHE A 40 -9.96 -9.48 12.06
CA PHE A 40 -8.56 -9.46 11.64
C PHE A 40 -8.39 -9.90 10.18
N THR A 41 -9.01 -11.01 9.78
CA THR A 41 -9.08 -11.47 8.39
C THR A 41 -9.61 -10.37 7.47
N ASN A 42 -10.72 -9.73 7.85
CA ASN A 42 -11.33 -8.68 7.05
C ASN A 42 -10.42 -7.44 6.93
N ALA A 43 -9.72 -7.06 8.01
CA ALA A 43 -8.73 -5.98 7.96
C ALA A 43 -7.60 -6.29 6.95
N GLN A 44 -7.10 -7.54 6.91
CA GLN A 44 -6.10 -7.97 5.95
C GLN A 44 -6.63 -7.97 4.51
N LEU A 45 -7.84 -8.47 4.28
CA LEU A 45 -8.49 -8.49 2.96
C LEU A 45 -8.71 -7.08 2.42
N ILE A 46 -9.25 -6.18 3.23
CA ILE A 46 -9.47 -4.79 2.82
C ILE A 46 -8.13 -4.13 2.48
N THR A 47 -7.11 -4.31 3.31
CA THR A 47 -5.78 -3.72 3.08
C THR A 47 -5.11 -4.27 1.82
N SER A 48 -5.49 -5.47 1.34
CA SER A 48 -4.96 -6.05 0.09
C SER A 48 -5.58 -5.46 -1.18
N GLY A 49 -6.61 -4.62 -1.08
CA GLY A 49 -7.32 -4.11 -2.25
C GLY A 49 -8.11 -5.18 -2.98
N ASN A 50 -8.83 -6.08 -2.27
CA ASN A 50 -9.68 -7.06 -2.92
C ASN A 50 -10.85 -6.40 -3.68
N SER A 51 -11.34 -7.03 -4.74
CA SER A 51 -12.32 -6.44 -5.67
C SER A 51 -13.67 -6.10 -5.04
N ASP A 52 -14.06 -6.78 -3.98
CA ASP A 52 -15.41 -6.60 -3.40
C ASP A 52 -15.48 -5.38 -2.48
N ALA A 53 -14.42 -5.10 -1.73
CA ALA A 53 -14.39 -4.01 -0.75
C ALA A 53 -13.56 -2.81 -1.21
N ASN A 54 -12.46 -3.01 -1.94
CA ASN A 54 -11.40 -2.03 -2.12
C ASN A 54 -10.78 -1.93 -3.50
N ALA A 55 -11.28 -2.60 -4.51
CA ALA A 55 -10.82 -2.34 -5.87
C ALA A 55 -10.85 -0.84 -6.20
N TYR A 56 -11.77 -0.12 -5.57
CA TYR A 56 -11.96 1.31 -5.72
C TYR A 56 -10.80 2.15 -5.18
N GLU A 57 -10.24 1.76 -4.03
CA GLU A 57 -9.05 2.38 -3.46
C GLU A 57 -7.82 2.04 -4.28
N ASP A 58 -7.63 0.76 -4.58
CA ASP A 58 -6.52 0.29 -5.39
C ASP A 58 -6.54 0.95 -6.77
N TRP A 59 -7.71 1.04 -7.40
CA TRP A 59 -7.89 1.72 -8.67
C TRP A 59 -7.50 3.20 -8.63
N ARG A 60 -8.07 3.97 -7.67
CA ARG A 60 -7.95 5.44 -7.64
C ARG A 60 -6.63 5.91 -7.05
N ASN A 61 -6.28 5.36 -5.91
CA ASN A 61 -5.11 5.80 -5.16
C ASN A 61 -3.84 5.15 -5.67
N ASN A 62 -3.82 3.81 -5.75
CA ASN A 62 -2.62 3.06 -6.13
C ASN A 62 -2.32 3.20 -7.63
N LEU A 63 -3.28 2.87 -8.52
CA LEU A 63 -3.04 2.84 -9.97
C LEU A 63 -3.15 4.22 -10.62
N ILE A 64 -4.28 4.93 -10.45
CA ILE A 64 -4.48 6.23 -11.13
C ILE A 64 -3.49 7.27 -10.66
N TYR A 65 -3.27 7.38 -9.34
CA TYR A 65 -2.39 8.41 -8.79
C TYR A 65 -0.97 7.92 -8.56
N SER A 66 -0.74 7.08 -7.56
CA SER A 66 0.63 6.74 -7.16
C SER A 66 1.46 6.18 -8.30
N ALA A 67 0.97 5.18 -9.05
CA ALA A 67 1.70 4.57 -10.16
C ALA A 67 2.02 5.55 -11.29
N CYS A 68 1.08 6.44 -11.61
CA CYS A 68 1.28 7.44 -12.67
C CYS A 68 2.20 8.58 -12.21
N MET A 69 2.10 9.00 -10.93
CA MET A 69 2.96 10.05 -10.36
C MET A 69 4.43 9.64 -10.33
N ILE A 70 4.71 8.38 -9.99
CA ILE A 70 6.09 7.85 -9.93
C ILE A 70 6.55 7.22 -11.25
N GLN A 71 5.74 7.37 -12.30
CA GLN A 71 6.08 6.93 -13.65
C GLN A 71 6.36 5.43 -13.80
N HIS A 72 5.65 4.58 -13.05
CA HIS A 72 5.48 3.17 -13.39
C HIS A 72 4.46 3.02 -14.52
N LEU A 73 3.35 3.76 -14.43
CA LEU A 73 2.31 3.81 -15.44
C LEU A 73 2.20 5.18 -16.09
N SER A 74 1.62 5.20 -17.28
CA SER A 74 1.20 6.37 -18.03
C SER A 74 -0.26 6.21 -18.43
N SER A 75 -1.03 7.32 -18.38
CA SER A 75 -2.45 7.32 -18.68
C SER A 75 -2.72 7.52 -20.17
N THR A 76 -3.78 6.86 -20.65
CA THR A 76 -4.34 7.10 -21.99
C THR A 76 -5.76 7.65 -21.92
N THR A 77 -6.35 7.67 -20.73
CA THR A 77 -7.75 7.99 -20.50
C THR A 77 -7.87 9.29 -19.70
N GLY A 78 -8.81 10.17 -20.08
CA GLY A 78 -8.94 11.50 -19.51
C GLY A 78 -9.32 11.56 -18.03
N TYR A 79 -9.79 10.46 -17.42
CA TYR A 79 -10.06 10.39 -16.00
C TYR A 79 -8.94 9.72 -15.16
N TRP A 80 -7.89 9.22 -15.82
CA TRP A 80 -6.67 8.79 -15.16
C TRP A 80 -5.71 9.98 -15.08
N ASP A 81 -5.87 10.79 -14.07
CA ASP A 81 -5.32 12.14 -13.98
C ASP A 81 -3.94 12.21 -13.31
N GLY A 82 -3.43 11.10 -12.79
CA GLY A 82 -2.24 11.07 -11.95
C GLY A 82 -0.96 11.54 -12.61
N ASP A 83 -0.72 11.17 -13.86
CA ASP A 83 0.48 11.60 -14.60
C ASP A 83 0.39 13.04 -15.15
N LYS A 84 -0.78 13.66 -15.03
CA LYS A 84 -1.05 15.06 -15.39
C LYS A 84 -1.10 15.98 -14.18
N TYR A 85 -1.05 15.40 -12.97
CA TYR A 85 -1.14 16.10 -11.67
C TYR A 85 -2.41 16.94 -11.56
N LEU A 86 -3.53 16.44 -12.10
CA LEU A 86 -4.83 17.05 -11.99
C LEU A 86 -5.48 16.65 -10.66
N TYR A 87 -6.27 17.56 -10.10
CA TYR A 87 -6.95 17.33 -8.84
C TYR A 87 -8.29 16.62 -9.04
N ASN A 88 -8.47 15.53 -8.35
CA ASN A 88 -9.77 14.86 -8.21
C ASN A 88 -10.00 14.53 -6.72
N ALA A 89 -11.03 15.13 -6.13
CA ALA A 89 -11.34 14.99 -4.71
C ALA A 89 -11.55 13.53 -4.30
N SER A 90 -12.32 12.77 -5.10
CA SER A 90 -12.64 11.37 -4.80
C SER A 90 -11.44 10.42 -4.95
N TYR A 91 -10.45 10.77 -5.78
CA TYR A 91 -9.22 9.99 -5.92
C TYR A 91 -8.26 10.29 -4.77
N ASN A 92 -8.17 11.54 -4.37
CA ASN A 92 -7.40 11.95 -3.19
C ASN A 92 -7.94 11.30 -1.90
N SER A 93 -9.27 11.20 -1.74
CA SER A 93 -9.89 10.69 -0.52
C SER A 93 -10.05 9.16 -0.47
N ALA A 94 -9.90 8.45 -1.59
CA ALA A 94 -10.27 7.04 -1.71
C ALA A 94 -9.63 6.14 -0.63
N TYR A 95 -8.32 6.28 -0.39
CA TYR A 95 -7.63 5.50 0.63
C TYR A 95 -8.10 5.86 2.05
N TRP A 96 -8.29 7.14 2.34
CA TRP A 96 -8.77 7.63 3.62
C TRP A 96 -10.17 7.13 3.92
N ASP A 97 -11.12 7.43 3.02
CA ASP A 97 -12.54 7.14 3.25
C ASP A 97 -12.78 5.64 3.46
N ASN A 98 -12.11 4.82 2.66
CA ASN A 98 -12.30 3.39 2.75
C ASN A 98 -11.68 2.79 4.02
N ASN A 99 -10.46 3.19 4.37
CA ASN A 99 -9.79 2.61 5.53
C ASN A 99 -10.39 3.07 6.86
N TYR A 100 -10.71 4.36 7.03
CA TYR A 100 -11.34 4.83 8.27
C TYR A 100 -12.76 4.28 8.47
N ASN A 101 -13.50 4.04 7.40
CA ASN A 101 -14.84 3.50 7.50
C ASN A 101 -14.87 1.97 7.75
N ASN A 102 -13.83 1.24 7.37
CA ASN A 102 -13.82 -0.22 7.34
C ASN A 102 -12.65 -0.85 8.11
N SER A 103 -11.46 -0.85 7.51
CA SER A 103 -10.33 -1.67 8.00
C SER A 103 -9.77 -1.20 9.33
N PHE A 104 -9.70 0.12 9.56
CA PHE A 104 -9.17 0.67 10.81
C PHE A 104 -10.10 0.40 11.98
N THR A 105 -11.41 0.47 11.78
CA THR A 105 -12.38 0.10 12.82
C THR A 105 -12.17 -1.36 13.23
N ASN A 106 -12.00 -2.26 12.26
CA ASN A 106 -11.79 -3.68 12.53
C ASN A 106 -10.51 -3.94 13.32
N ILE A 107 -9.38 -3.40 12.87
CA ILE A 107 -8.09 -3.67 13.54
C ILE A 107 -8.00 -3.01 14.93
N VAL A 108 -8.56 -1.81 15.10
CA VAL A 108 -8.61 -1.13 16.40
C VAL A 108 -9.49 -1.89 17.38
N GLU A 109 -10.63 -2.43 16.93
CA GLU A 109 -11.53 -3.28 17.72
C GLU A 109 -10.79 -4.55 18.18
N VAL A 110 -10.10 -5.25 17.25
CA VAL A 110 -9.28 -6.43 17.57
C VAL A 110 -8.23 -6.10 18.63
N VAL A 111 -7.41 -5.06 18.41
CA VAL A 111 -6.33 -4.70 19.34
C VAL A 111 -6.89 -4.30 20.72
N THR A 112 -8.00 -3.56 20.76
CA THR A 112 -8.60 -3.10 22.01
C THR A 112 -9.15 -4.25 22.85
N HIS A 113 -9.83 -5.22 22.23
CA HIS A 113 -10.38 -6.39 22.92
C HIS A 113 -9.30 -7.40 23.29
N MET A 114 -8.37 -7.70 22.38
CA MET A 114 -7.28 -8.63 22.66
C MET A 114 -6.36 -8.14 23.79
N ARG A 115 -6.27 -6.82 24.02
CA ARG A 115 -5.52 -6.25 25.15
C ARG A 115 -6.04 -6.74 26.49
N LYS A 116 -7.36 -6.88 26.65
CA LYS A 116 -8.00 -7.33 27.90
C LYS A 116 -7.71 -8.80 28.19
N ASP A 117 -7.47 -9.58 27.15
CA ASP A 117 -7.22 -11.02 27.22
C ASP A 117 -5.81 -11.37 26.71
N SER A 118 -4.88 -10.43 26.80
CA SER A 118 -3.55 -10.54 26.20
C SER A 118 -2.70 -11.68 26.77
N ALA A 119 -2.97 -12.15 27.98
CA ALA A 119 -2.28 -13.31 28.54
C ALA A 119 -2.67 -14.63 27.84
N ALA A 120 -3.96 -14.81 27.51
CA ALA A 120 -4.47 -16.00 26.84
C ALA A 120 -4.26 -15.93 25.31
N GLN A 121 -4.27 -14.71 24.74
CA GLN A 121 -4.21 -14.44 23.31
C GLN A 121 -2.88 -13.79 22.88
N ALA A 122 -1.79 -14.05 23.61
CA ALA A 122 -0.55 -13.27 23.52
C ALA A 122 -0.05 -13.06 22.09
N ASN A 123 0.13 -14.13 21.31
CA ASN A 123 0.61 -13.99 19.93
C ASN A 123 -0.41 -13.24 19.06
N PHE A 124 -1.69 -13.55 19.11
CA PHE A 124 -2.71 -12.88 18.31
C PHE A 124 -2.77 -11.37 18.60
N TYR A 125 -2.72 -11.00 19.90
CA TYR A 125 -2.68 -9.58 20.28
C TYR A 125 -1.48 -8.84 19.67
N HIS A 126 -0.28 -9.43 19.73
CA HIS A 126 0.93 -8.80 19.20
C HIS A 126 0.96 -8.78 17.67
N ILE A 127 0.47 -9.83 17.00
CA ILE A 127 0.27 -9.89 15.54
C ILE A 127 -0.67 -8.77 15.09
N ALA A 128 -1.80 -8.59 15.75
CA ALA A 128 -2.75 -7.54 15.41
C ALA A 128 -2.16 -6.13 15.58
N ARG A 129 -1.34 -5.90 16.64
CA ARG A 129 -0.61 -4.64 16.83
C ARG A 129 0.37 -4.37 15.69
N ILE A 130 1.14 -5.37 15.27
CA ILE A 130 2.11 -5.26 14.17
C ILE A 130 1.37 -4.91 12.86
N PHE A 131 0.27 -5.60 12.58
CA PHE A 131 -0.51 -5.31 11.37
C PHE A 131 -1.18 -3.92 11.42
N LYS A 132 -1.67 -3.49 12.60
CA LYS A 132 -2.14 -2.12 12.80
C LYS A 132 -1.06 -1.09 12.46
N VAL A 133 0.18 -1.31 12.85
CA VAL A 133 1.29 -0.41 12.50
C VAL A 133 1.44 -0.26 10.99
N PHE A 134 1.48 -1.37 10.25
CA PHE A 134 1.56 -1.37 8.80
C PHE A 134 0.43 -0.55 8.14
N MET A 135 -0.81 -0.72 8.61
CA MET A 135 -1.96 0.02 8.07
C MET A 135 -1.84 1.53 8.30
N PHE A 136 -1.48 1.95 9.51
CA PHE A 136 -1.36 3.37 9.84
C PHE A 136 -0.10 4.02 9.27
N GLN A 137 0.99 3.27 9.05
CA GLN A 137 2.15 3.74 8.32
C GLN A 137 1.75 4.19 6.91
N ARG A 138 1.03 3.37 6.16
CA ARG A 138 0.54 3.74 4.82
C ARG A 138 -0.34 4.99 4.85
N MET A 139 -1.25 5.11 5.81
CA MET A 139 -2.12 6.28 5.96
C MET A 139 -1.30 7.56 6.18
N THR A 140 -0.42 7.55 7.17
CA THR A 140 0.37 8.76 7.49
C THR A 140 1.40 9.09 6.41
N ASP A 141 1.92 8.09 5.69
CA ASP A 141 2.83 8.32 4.56
C ASP A 141 2.15 9.08 3.41
N MET A 142 0.87 8.85 3.18
CA MET A 142 0.13 9.52 2.12
C MET A 142 -0.37 10.91 2.52
N TYR A 143 -0.87 11.06 3.74
CA TYR A 143 -1.59 12.28 4.15
C TYR A 143 -0.83 13.16 5.17
N GLY A 144 0.21 12.63 5.83
CA GLY A 144 0.91 13.32 6.92
C GLY A 144 0.20 13.16 8.25
N ASP A 145 -0.08 14.27 8.95
CA ASP A 145 -0.87 14.26 10.18
C ASP A 145 -2.25 13.64 9.90
N CYS A 146 -2.71 12.71 10.75
CA CYS A 146 -3.99 12.03 10.53
C CYS A 146 -4.56 11.51 11.86
N PRO A 147 -5.87 11.20 11.93
CA PRO A 147 -6.42 10.50 13.08
C PRO A 147 -5.72 9.17 13.31
N TYR A 148 -5.05 9.02 14.46
CA TYR A 148 -4.31 7.81 14.83
C TYR A 148 -4.71 7.31 16.22
N SER A 149 -4.42 8.08 17.26
CA SER A 149 -4.65 7.65 18.65
C SER A 149 -6.14 7.52 19.01
N GLN A 150 -7.01 8.19 18.27
CA GLN A 150 -8.47 8.16 18.43
C GLN A 150 -9.20 7.51 17.25
N ALA A 151 -8.47 7.00 16.26
CA ALA A 151 -9.07 6.32 15.12
C ALA A 151 -9.83 5.06 15.52
N GLY A 152 -10.97 4.79 14.87
CA GLY A 152 -11.77 3.58 15.10
C GLY A 152 -12.46 3.50 16.47
N LEU A 153 -12.42 4.56 17.30
CA LEU A 153 -12.98 4.56 18.65
C LEU A 153 -14.45 5.00 18.72
N GLY A 154 -15.14 5.17 17.59
CA GLY A 154 -16.53 5.57 17.54
C GLY A 154 -17.46 4.67 18.35
N TYR A 155 -17.41 3.37 18.10
CA TYR A 155 -18.20 2.36 18.83
C TYR A 155 -17.66 2.07 20.23
N ILE A 156 -16.35 2.14 20.43
CA ILE A 156 -15.70 1.77 21.70
C ILE A 156 -15.85 2.86 22.76
N SER A 157 -15.73 4.14 22.35
CA SER A 157 -15.62 5.28 23.27
C SER A 157 -16.45 6.48 22.86
N GLY A 158 -17.31 6.38 21.83
CA GLY A 158 -18.16 7.48 21.35
C GLY A 158 -17.40 8.62 20.66
N ILE A 159 -16.14 8.40 20.22
CA ILE A 159 -15.35 9.44 19.57
C ILE A 159 -15.70 9.49 18.08
N THR A 160 -16.50 10.48 17.69
CA THR A 160 -16.93 10.67 16.28
C THR A 160 -16.18 11.76 15.54
N SER A 161 -15.40 12.59 16.24
CA SER A 161 -14.55 13.63 15.66
C SER A 161 -13.14 13.50 16.22
N PRO A 162 -12.36 12.50 15.72
CA PRO A 162 -11.04 12.20 16.25
C PRO A 162 -10.05 13.33 15.94
N LYS A 163 -9.12 13.59 16.88
CA LYS A 163 -8.02 14.51 16.63
C LYS A 163 -7.05 13.95 15.58
N TYR A 164 -6.39 14.84 14.86
CA TYR A 164 -5.23 14.50 14.04
C TYR A 164 -3.99 14.50 14.92
N ASP A 165 -3.29 13.38 14.94
CA ASP A 165 -1.98 13.26 15.59
C ASP A 165 -0.88 13.72 14.62
N LYS A 166 0.19 14.31 15.15
CA LYS A 166 1.31 14.73 14.32
C LYS A 166 2.04 13.52 13.75
N GLN A 167 2.41 13.57 12.48
CA GLN A 167 3.13 12.47 11.84
C GLN A 167 4.39 12.05 12.60
N GLN A 168 5.12 13.00 13.19
CA GLN A 168 6.28 12.73 14.03
C GLN A 168 5.92 11.88 15.26
N ASP A 169 4.81 12.19 15.93
CA ASP A 169 4.36 11.45 17.10
C ASP A 169 3.85 10.07 16.71
N ILE A 170 3.13 9.98 15.57
CA ILE A 170 2.69 8.70 14.99
C ILE A 170 3.90 7.80 14.74
N TYR A 171 4.92 8.27 14.03
CA TYR A 171 6.13 7.48 13.74
C TYR A 171 6.86 7.02 15.00
N THR A 172 6.91 7.87 16.03
CA THR A 172 7.49 7.52 17.33
C THR A 172 6.73 6.37 17.98
N ASP A 173 5.40 6.41 17.97
CA ASP A 173 4.57 5.36 18.54
C ASP A 173 4.63 4.07 17.70
N LEU A 174 4.55 4.16 16.37
CA LEU A 174 4.63 2.99 15.48
C LEU A 174 5.94 2.20 15.68
N LEU A 175 7.08 2.88 15.79
CA LEU A 175 8.37 2.24 16.04
C LEU A 175 8.44 1.56 17.41
N ASN A 176 7.91 2.21 18.45
CA ASN A 176 7.83 1.64 19.79
C ASN A 176 6.86 0.42 19.83
N GLU A 177 5.71 0.50 19.16
CA GLU A 177 4.75 -0.60 19.05
C GLU A 177 5.37 -1.83 18.36
N LEU A 178 6.12 -1.64 17.26
CA LEU A 178 6.82 -2.74 16.59
C LEU A 178 7.85 -3.39 17.51
N ALA A 179 8.68 -2.59 18.19
CA ALA A 179 9.72 -3.10 19.09
C ALA A 179 9.11 -3.91 20.25
N ASP A 180 8.07 -3.35 20.88
CA ASP A 180 7.39 -4.02 21.99
C ASP A 180 6.67 -5.30 21.53
N ALA A 181 5.87 -5.24 20.46
CA ALA A 181 5.13 -6.38 19.98
C ALA A 181 6.05 -7.50 19.47
N ALA A 182 7.09 -7.18 18.68
CA ALA A 182 8.04 -8.16 18.19
C ALA A 182 8.80 -8.89 19.32
N SER A 183 9.15 -8.15 20.38
CA SER A 183 9.85 -8.71 21.54
C SER A 183 9.00 -9.74 22.32
N LYS A 184 7.67 -9.62 22.24
CA LYS A 184 6.71 -10.44 22.99
C LYS A 184 6.14 -11.61 22.20
N LEU A 185 6.38 -11.67 20.89
CA LEU A 185 6.02 -12.85 20.10
C LEU A 185 6.82 -14.07 20.54
N SER A 186 6.13 -15.19 20.79
CA SER A 186 6.72 -16.41 21.32
C SER A 186 6.28 -17.65 20.54
N THR A 187 7.24 -18.47 20.14
CA THR A 187 7.00 -19.77 19.49
C THR A 187 6.42 -20.82 20.45
N SER A 188 6.51 -20.59 21.77
CA SER A 188 5.94 -21.47 22.80
C SER A 188 4.52 -21.09 23.22
N ALA A 189 4.04 -19.89 22.86
CA ALA A 189 2.69 -19.46 23.15
C ALA A 189 1.68 -20.06 22.16
N THR A 190 0.43 -20.26 22.63
CA THR A 190 -0.64 -20.78 21.79
C THR A 190 -0.91 -19.84 20.60
N ASN A 191 -1.02 -20.41 19.41
CA ASN A 191 -1.49 -19.71 18.24
C ASN A 191 -3.03 -19.78 18.20
N THR A 192 -3.68 -18.67 18.52
CA THR A 192 -5.15 -18.58 18.58
C THR A 192 -5.78 -18.00 17.33
N VAL A 193 -5.01 -17.29 16.47
CA VAL A 193 -5.51 -16.74 15.22
C VAL A 193 -5.50 -17.77 14.09
N GLY A 194 -4.50 -18.64 14.02
CA GLY A 194 -4.40 -19.72 13.03
C GLY A 194 -4.60 -19.22 11.59
N LYS A 195 -5.36 -19.98 10.81
CA LYS A 195 -5.64 -19.68 9.39
C LYS A 195 -6.48 -18.42 9.14
N ALA A 196 -7.03 -17.79 10.18
CA ALA A 196 -7.68 -16.49 10.06
C ALA A 196 -6.67 -15.36 9.79
N ASP A 197 -5.38 -15.59 10.08
CA ASP A 197 -4.28 -14.78 9.57
C ASP A 197 -3.92 -15.26 8.15
N LEU A 198 -4.25 -14.44 7.16
CA LEU A 198 -4.08 -14.77 5.75
C LEU A 198 -2.62 -14.65 5.27
N LEU A 199 -1.75 -13.98 6.03
CA LEU A 199 -0.36 -13.77 5.64
C LEU A 199 0.53 -14.94 6.07
N TYR A 200 0.43 -15.37 7.33
CA TYR A 200 1.36 -16.34 7.91
C TYR A 200 0.69 -17.43 8.76
N ALA A 201 -0.64 -17.51 8.72
CA ALA A 201 -1.41 -18.45 9.56
C ALA A 201 -1.04 -18.35 11.06
N GLY A 202 -0.70 -17.17 11.53
CA GLY A 202 -0.34 -16.88 12.91
C GLY A 202 1.08 -17.30 13.31
N ASP A 203 1.98 -17.59 12.36
CA ASP A 203 3.38 -17.95 12.64
C ASP A 203 4.12 -16.78 13.31
N PRO A 204 4.49 -16.88 14.61
CA PRO A 204 5.13 -15.79 15.32
C PRO A 204 6.55 -15.50 14.86
N ALA A 205 7.25 -16.47 14.26
CA ALA A 205 8.59 -16.26 13.75
C ALA A 205 8.57 -15.40 12.46
N LYS A 206 7.61 -15.66 11.58
CA LYS A 206 7.40 -14.85 10.38
C LYS A 206 6.90 -13.45 10.72
N TRP A 207 5.95 -13.33 11.65
CA TRP A 207 5.48 -12.03 12.13
C TRP A 207 6.57 -11.21 12.82
N LYS A 208 7.51 -11.86 13.49
CA LYS A 208 8.67 -11.21 14.09
C LYS A 208 9.59 -10.60 13.01
N LYS A 209 9.86 -11.35 11.94
CA LYS A 209 10.61 -10.85 10.78
C LYS A 209 9.88 -9.71 10.08
N PHE A 210 8.55 -9.84 9.91
CA PHE A 210 7.72 -8.75 9.40
C PHE A 210 7.89 -7.47 10.24
N ALA A 211 7.74 -7.58 11.55
CA ALA A 211 7.83 -6.44 12.45
C ALA A 211 9.19 -5.72 12.36
N TYR A 212 10.28 -6.47 12.33
CA TYR A 212 11.62 -5.86 12.19
C TYR A 212 11.89 -5.30 10.79
N SER A 213 11.32 -5.90 9.74
CA SER A 213 11.42 -5.36 8.38
C SER A 213 10.61 -4.08 8.22
N GLU A 214 9.42 -4.02 8.81
CA GLU A 214 8.60 -2.81 8.86
C GLU A 214 9.28 -1.72 9.73
N MET A 215 9.91 -2.09 10.83
CA MET A 215 10.73 -1.18 11.64
C MET A 215 11.87 -0.58 10.81
N LEU A 216 12.54 -1.37 9.98
CA LEU A 216 13.57 -0.88 9.07
C LEU A 216 12.97 0.10 8.04
N ARG A 217 11.81 -0.21 7.44
CA ARG A 217 11.11 0.67 6.51
C ARG A 217 10.79 2.02 7.17
N LEU A 218 10.19 2.01 8.35
CA LEU A 218 9.90 3.23 9.13
C LEU A 218 11.17 3.99 9.52
N ALA A 219 12.23 3.29 9.95
CA ALA A 219 13.51 3.91 10.28
C ALA A 219 14.09 4.66 9.07
N MET A 220 14.04 4.06 7.88
CA MET A 220 14.57 4.69 6.68
C MET A 220 13.76 5.92 6.23
N ARG A 221 12.47 6.06 6.58
CA ARG A 221 11.71 7.30 6.36
C ARG A 221 12.27 8.49 7.15
N LEU A 222 12.92 8.24 8.29
CA LEU A 222 13.47 9.30 9.14
C LEU A 222 14.80 9.88 8.66
N THR A 223 15.39 9.36 7.60
CA THR A 223 16.75 9.69 7.15
C THR A 223 17.01 11.18 6.97
N LYS A 224 16.03 11.98 6.58
CA LYS A 224 16.16 13.43 6.36
C LYS A 224 15.80 14.28 7.57
N VAL A 225 14.95 13.77 8.48
CA VAL A 225 14.38 14.56 9.59
C VAL A 225 14.92 14.18 10.95
N ASP A 226 15.34 12.93 11.13
CA ASP A 226 15.88 12.42 12.41
C ASP A 226 16.85 11.26 12.17
N ALA A 227 18.04 11.60 11.67
CA ALA A 227 19.08 10.62 11.33
C ALA A 227 19.53 9.77 12.54
N ALA A 228 19.48 10.32 13.75
CA ALA A 228 19.87 9.59 14.96
C ALA A 228 18.87 8.47 15.28
N ASN A 229 17.58 8.75 15.25
CA ASN A 229 16.54 7.73 15.41
C ASN A 229 16.49 6.78 14.20
N ALA A 230 16.72 7.26 12.98
CA ALA A 230 16.85 6.38 11.81
C ALA A 230 17.96 5.33 12.03
N GLN A 231 19.14 5.73 12.44
CA GLN A 231 20.24 4.82 12.74
C GLN A 231 19.90 3.85 13.88
N LYS A 232 19.37 4.37 15.00
CA LYS A 232 18.97 3.55 16.17
C LYS A 232 18.02 2.44 15.77
N TRP A 233 16.96 2.77 15.05
CA TRP A 233 15.92 1.83 14.71
C TRP A 233 16.32 0.89 13.57
N ALA A 234 17.12 1.33 12.61
CA ALA A 234 17.70 0.45 11.59
C ALA A 234 18.64 -0.60 12.20
N ALA A 235 19.48 -0.19 13.15
CA ALA A 235 20.34 -1.13 13.88
C ALA A 235 19.53 -2.13 14.73
N ALA A 236 18.47 -1.67 15.41
CA ALA A 236 17.58 -2.53 16.18
C ALA A 236 16.82 -3.52 15.29
N ALA A 237 16.34 -3.07 14.13
CA ALA A 237 15.67 -3.92 13.14
C ALA A 237 16.61 -5.04 12.64
N TYR A 238 17.82 -4.69 12.26
CA TYR A 238 18.81 -5.67 11.82
C TYR A 238 19.16 -6.69 12.91
N ALA A 239 19.37 -6.24 14.15
CA ALA A 239 19.66 -7.11 15.29
C ALA A 239 18.50 -8.04 15.64
N GLY A 240 17.25 -7.60 15.40
CA GLY A 240 16.03 -8.37 15.63
C GLY A 240 15.77 -9.46 14.59
N GLY A 241 16.38 -9.35 13.42
CA GLY A 241 16.24 -10.29 12.31
C GLY A 241 15.14 -9.90 11.33
N VAL A 242 15.54 -9.23 10.23
CA VAL A 242 14.66 -8.85 9.13
C VAL A 242 14.45 -9.99 8.13
N MET A 243 13.49 -9.83 7.21
CA MET A 243 13.26 -10.76 6.10
C MET A 243 14.52 -10.91 5.25
N SER A 244 14.85 -12.15 4.88
CA SER A 244 16.07 -12.48 4.12
C SER A 244 15.84 -13.36 2.91
N SER A 245 14.68 -13.96 2.78
CA SER A 245 14.30 -14.81 1.64
C SER A 245 12.82 -14.61 1.28
N ASN A 246 12.45 -15.00 0.07
CA ASN A 246 11.06 -14.95 -0.39
C ASN A 246 10.10 -15.83 0.43
N ASP A 247 10.59 -16.76 1.24
CA ASP A 247 9.78 -17.53 2.18
C ASP A 247 9.27 -16.67 3.35
N ASP A 248 9.91 -15.52 3.57
CA ASP A 248 9.54 -14.56 4.62
C ASP A 248 8.50 -13.53 4.13
N ASN A 249 8.25 -13.44 2.81
CA ASN A 249 7.36 -12.44 2.24
C ASN A 249 5.95 -12.49 2.85
N ALA A 250 5.39 -11.32 3.13
CA ALA A 250 4.01 -11.17 3.55
C ALA A 250 3.11 -11.20 2.31
N ILE A 251 2.54 -12.35 2.02
CA ILE A 251 1.76 -12.61 0.81
C ILE A 251 0.34 -12.95 1.17
N LEU A 252 -0.63 -12.24 0.59
CA LEU A 252 -2.04 -12.60 0.61
C LEU A 252 -2.41 -13.22 -0.75
N LEU A 253 -2.90 -14.46 -0.71
CA LEU A 253 -3.32 -15.18 -1.90
C LEU A 253 -4.76 -14.84 -2.24
N HIS A 254 -4.98 -14.46 -3.49
CA HIS A 254 -6.31 -14.22 -4.04
C HIS A 254 -6.85 -15.44 -4.78
N THR A 255 -8.16 -15.49 -4.97
CA THR A 255 -8.86 -16.57 -5.67
C THR A 255 -9.72 -16.01 -6.79
N ALA A 256 -9.66 -16.63 -7.96
CA ALA A 256 -10.49 -16.26 -9.10
C ALA A 256 -11.98 -16.57 -8.84
N PRO A 257 -12.93 -15.89 -9.52
CA PRO A 257 -14.37 -16.06 -9.32
C PRO A 257 -14.91 -17.49 -9.44
N ALA A 258 -14.22 -18.35 -10.17
CA ALA A 258 -14.62 -19.75 -10.34
C ALA A 258 -14.38 -20.64 -9.10
N SER A 259 -13.74 -20.13 -8.04
CA SER A 259 -13.33 -20.91 -6.86
C SER A 259 -14.41 -21.18 -5.82
N GLY A 260 -15.65 -20.68 -6.02
CA GLY A 260 -16.77 -20.87 -5.08
C GLY A 260 -16.82 -19.84 -3.92
N THR A 261 -15.69 -19.33 -3.48
CA THR A 261 -15.58 -18.20 -2.54
C THR A 261 -14.55 -17.22 -3.08
N PRO A 262 -14.92 -16.40 -4.06
CA PRO A 262 -13.96 -15.53 -4.75
C PRO A 262 -13.48 -14.40 -3.84
N VAL A 263 -12.16 -14.22 -3.82
CA VAL A 263 -11.49 -13.06 -3.24
C VAL A 263 -10.50 -12.54 -4.29
N PRO A 264 -11.00 -11.95 -5.38
CA PRO A 264 -10.17 -11.55 -6.50
C PRO A 264 -9.26 -10.38 -6.14
N ASN A 265 -8.09 -10.34 -6.79
CA ASN A 265 -7.14 -9.24 -6.67
C ASN A 265 -7.72 -7.96 -7.28
N GLY A 266 -7.68 -6.84 -6.53
CA GLY A 266 -8.23 -5.56 -6.96
C GLY A 266 -7.50 -4.95 -8.15
N THR A 267 -6.16 -4.99 -8.15
CA THR A 267 -5.33 -4.55 -9.29
C THR A 267 -5.68 -5.33 -10.57
N GLY A 268 -5.74 -6.67 -10.47
CA GLY A 268 -6.14 -7.53 -11.57
C GLY A 268 -7.56 -7.21 -12.05
N PHE A 269 -8.51 -7.03 -11.12
CA PHE A 269 -9.89 -6.67 -11.44
C PHE A 269 -10.00 -5.37 -12.24
N VAL A 270 -9.22 -4.35 -11.90
CA VAL A 270 -9.17 -3.09 -12.64
C VAL A 270 -8.53 -3.28 -14.02
N LEU A 271 -7.34 -3.90 -14.07
CA LEU A 271 -6.51 -3.93 -15.28
C LEU A 271 -6.98 -4.92 -16.35
N ILE A 272 -7.87 -5.87 -16.03
CA ILE A 272 -8.46 -6.77 -17.03
C ILE A 272 -9.99 -6.64 -17.15
N GLY A 273 -10.64 -5.95 -16.20
CA GLY A 273 -12.10 -5.83 -16.15
C GLY A 273 -12.59 -4.40 -16.32
N ASN A 274 -12.36 -3.55 -15.33
CA ASN A 274 -12.92 -2.20 -15.33
C ASN A 274 -12.25 -1.26 -16.34
N ASP A 275 -10.92 -1.27 -16.40
CA ASP A 275 -10.12 -0.34 -17.19
C ASP A 275 -8.98 -1.04 -17.97
N PRO A 276 -9.27 -2.07 -18.75
CA PRO A 276 -8.24 -2.89 -19.38
C PRO A 276 -7.38 -2.13 -20.41
N ASN A 277 -7.83 -0.96 -20.85
CA ASN A 277 -7.15 -0.13 -21.83
C ASN A 277 -6.71 1.25 -21.32
N ALA A 278 -6.88 1.55 -20.02
CA ALA A 278 -6.71 2.90 -19.49
C ALA A 278 -5.24 3.31 -19.30
N SER A 279 -4.34 2.37 -19.11
CA SER A 279 -2.94 2.66 -18.82
C SER A 279 -1.96 1.84 -19.67
N ARG A 280 -0.74 2.33 -19.71
CA ARG A 280 0.45 1.68 -20.31
C ARG A 280 1.60 1.73 -19.31
N LEU A 281 2.59 0.87 -19.46
CA LEU A 281 3.86 1.08 -18.76
C LEU A 281 4.46 2.40 -19.19
N SER A 282 4.97 3.17 -18.22
CA SER A 282 5.61 4.44 -18.50
C SER A 282 6.90 4.27 -19.32
N LYS A 283 7.16 5.22 -20.21
CA LYS A 283 8.43 5.29 -20.94
C LYS A 283 9.63 5.32 -19.99
N THR A 284 9.56 6.07 -18.91
CA THR A 284 10.62 6.14 -17.90
C THR A 284 10.94 4.77 -17.33
N PHE A 285 9.93 3.96 -17.03
CA PHE A 285 10.09 2.63 -16.47
C PHE A 285 10.65 1.64 -17.47
N VAL A 286 10.07 1.56 -18.66
CA VAL A 286 10.53 0.64 -19.71
C VAL A 286 11.94 1.00 -20.19
N ASP A 287 12.24 2.29 -20.38
CA ASP A 287 13.58 2.74 -20.77
C ASP A 287 14.64 2.36 -19.74
N TYR A 288 14.35 2.49 -18.44
CA TYR A 288 15.27 2.04 -17.39
C TYR A 288 15.54 0.54 -17.50
N LEU A 289 14.49 -0.29 -17.55
CA LEU A 289 14.62 -1.74 -17.68
C LEU A 289 15.36 -2.16 -18.94
N THR A 290 15.08 -1.51 -20.05
CA THR A 290 15.75 -1.78 -21.34
C THR A 290 17.22 -1.36 -21.31
N SER A 291 17.53 -0.16 -20.80
CA SER A 291 18.91 0.36 -20.75
C SER A 291 19.82 -0.46 -19.84
N THR A 292 19.25 -1.12 -18.84
CA THR A 292 19.98 -2.03 -17.94
C THR A 292 19.89 -3.50 -18.35
N THR A 293 19.24 -3.82 -19.46
CA THR A 293 18.97 -5.20 -19.90
C THR A 293 18.34 -6.03 -18.77
N ASP A 294 17.37 -5.45 -18.04
CA ASP A 294 16.77 -6.04 -16.86
C ASP A 294 15.89 -7.24 -17.25
N PRO A 295 16.18 -8.44 -16.75
CA PRO A 295 15.45 -9.65 -17.13
C PRO A 295 14.01 -9.69 -16.60
N ARG A 296 13.59 -8.72 -15.77
CA ARG A 296 12.22 -8.63 -15.27
C ARG A 296 11.24 -8.09 -16.31
N LEU A 297 11.70 -7.33 -17.31
CA LEU A 297 10.83 -6.65 -18.27
C LEU A 297 9.75 -7.54 -18.90
N PRO A 298 10.02 -8.77 -19.38
CA PRO A 298 9.02 -9.68 -19.94
C PRO A 298 7.95 -10.15 -18.93
N TYR A 299 8.24 -10.00 -17.63
CA TYR A 299 7.32 -10.37 -16.55
C TYR A 299 6.53 -9.16 -16.00
N LEU A 300 6.96 -7.94 -16.33
CA LEU A 300 6.31 -6.70 -15.90
C LEU A 300 5.37 -6.16 -16.97
N GLY A 301 5.69 -6.35 -18.25
CA GLY A 301 4.95 -5.82 -19.39
C GLY A 301 4.61 -6.86 -20.45
N THR A 302 3.52 -6.59 -21.18
CA THR A 302 3.13 -7.29 -22.41
C THR A 302 2.63 -6.28 -23.44
N VAL A 303 2.76 -6.61 -24.73
CA VAL A 303 2.16 -5.84 -25.82
C VAL A 303 0.93 -6.58 -26.33
N SER A 304 -0.26 -6.01 -26.10
CA SER A 304 -1.55 -6.58 -26.55
C SER A 304 -2.03 -5.86 -27.81
N THR A 305 -2.53 -6.62 -28.77
CA THR A 305 -3.15 -6.06 -29.98
C THR A 305 -4.56 -5.54 -29.73
N ASN A 306 -5.21 -6.01 -28.67
CA ASN A 306 -6.54 -5.58 -28.22
C ASN A 306 -6.56 -5.38 -26.69
N PRO A 307 -5.92 -4.33 -26.16
CA PRO A 307 -5.87 -4.11 -24.71
C PRO A 307 -7.23 -3.99 -24.03
N GLY A 308 -8.27 -3.59 -24.76
CA GLY A 308 -9.65 -3.54 -24.26
C GLY A 308 -10.25 -4.89 -23.94
N ASP A 309 -9.72 -5.96 -24.49
CA ASP A 309 -10.09 -7.34 -24.16
C ASP A 309 -9.17 -7.86 -23.04
N GLY A 310 -9.68 -7.94 -21.81
CA GLY A 310 -8.94 -8.42 -20.66
C GLY A 310 -8.43 -9.86 -20.79
N THR A 311 -8.92 -10.63 -21.76
CA THR A 311 -8.47 -11.99 -22.04
C THR A 311 -7.33 -12.07 -23.06
N ASP A 312 -7.01 -10.98 -23.78
CA ASP A 312 -5.81 -10.88 -24.61
C ASP A 312 -4.58 -10.68 -23.72
N LEU A 313 -3.84 -11.76 -23.50
CA LEU A 313 -2.68 -11.77 -22.61
C LEU A 313 -1.47 -11.00 -23.17
N GLY A 314 -1.42 -10.81 -24.50
CA GLY A 314 -0.34 -10.09 -25.16
C GLY A 314 0.96 -10.88 -25.31
N ASP A 315 1.94 -10.22 -25.98
CA ASP A 315 3.27 -10.76 -26.26
C ASP A 315 4.30 -10.22 -25.26
N THR A 316 5.02 -11.12 -24.59
CA THR A 316 6.04 -10.82 -23.57
C THR A 316 7.45 -10.67 -24.17
N THR A 317 7.64 -10.79 -25.49
CA THR A 317 8.95 -10.68 -26.13
C THR A 317 9.66 -9.41 -25.68
N TYR A 318 10.86 -9.55 -25.12
CA TYR A 318 11.63 -8.42 -24.56
C TYR A 318 11.82 -7.26 -25.54
N ALA A 319 12.17 -7.56 -26.79
CA ALA A 319 12.56 -6.58 -27.80
C ALA A 319 11.43 -5.69 -28.29
N ILE A 320 10.16 -6.08 -28.07
CA ILE A 320 9.00 -5.28 -28.52
C ILE A 320 8.41 -4.42 -27.40
N GLN A 321 8.87 -4.59 -26.15
CA GLN A 321 8.34 -3.80 -25.05
C GLN A 321 8.67 -2.33 -25.23
N LEU A 322 7.65 -1.48 -25.15
CA LEU A 322 7.75 -0.04 -25.37
C LEU A 322 6.92 0.70 -24.33
N GLY A 323 7.51 1.71 -23.69
CA GLY A 323 6.81 2.53 -22.70
C GLY A 323 6.15 3.77 -23.31
N GLN A 324 4.98 4.13 -22.82
CA GLN A 324 4.27 5.36 -23.18
C GLN A 324 4.77 6.52 -22.32
N PRO A 325 5.06 7.70 -22.90
CA PRO A 325 5.44 8.87 -22.12
C PRO A 325 4.26 9.42 -21.31
N ASN A 326 4.55 9.97 -20.12
CA ASN A 326 3.56 10.56 -19.23
C ASN A 326 3.13 11.96 -19.69
N GLY A 327 1.91 12.38 -19.33
CA GLY A 327 1.38 13.71 -19.57
C GLY A 327 0.82 13.94 -20.98
N PHE A 328 0.50 12.89 -21.70
CA PHE A 328 -0.14 12.97 -23.02
C PHE A 328 -1.64 12.66 -22.95
N ASP A 329 -2.37 13.21 -23.90
CA ASP A 329 -3.77 12.89 -24.16
C ASP A 329 -3.88 11.71 -25.13
N ALA A 330 -5.08 11.15 -25.23
CA ALA A 330 -5.34 10.09 -26.19
C ALA A 330 -4.92 10.48 -27.61
N PRO A 331 -4.47 9.52 -28.43
CA PRO A 331 -4.12 9.80 -29.81
C PRO A 331 -5.32 10.36 -30.59
N ASN A 332 -5.05 11.32 -31.46
CA ASN A 332 -6.04 12.08 -32.26
C ASN A 332 -7.03 12.91 -31.41
N SER A 333 -6.63 13.31 -30.19
CA SER A 333 -7.39 14.22 -29.34
C SER A 333 -7.46 15.64 -29.91
N GLY A 334 -6.53 16.00 -30.75
CA GLY A 334 -6.37 17.37 -31.30
C GLY A 334 -5.81 18.37 -30.28
N SER A 335 -5.37 17.93 -29.11
CA SER A 335 -4.73 18.76 -28.09
C SER A 335 -3.26 19.01 -28.42
N ALA A 336 -2.65 20.01 -27.75
CA ALA A 336 -1.20 20.24 -27.86
C ALA A 336 -0.38 19.08 -27.25
N ASN A 337 -0.98 18.31 -26.36
CA ASN A 337 -0.39 17.14 -25.72
C ASN A 337 -0.86 15.82 -26.34
N ASP A 338 -1.34 15.83 -27.57
CA ASP A 338 -1.77 14.62 -28.29
C ASP A 338 -0.62 13.61 -28.37
N LEU A 339 -0.89 12.35 -28.01
CA LEU A 339 0.11 11.28 -27.97
C LEU A 339 0.79 11.03 -29.32
N ILE A 340 0.13 11.38 -30.46
CA ILE A 340 0.74 11.27 -31.76
C ILE A 340 1.99 12.17 -31.93
N HIS A 341 2.12 13.20 -31.08
CA HIS A 341 3.27 14.10 -31.07
C HIS A 341 4.42 13.62 -30.18
N ALA A 342 4.25 12.51 -29.50
CA ALA A 342 5.29 11.94 -28.64
C ALA A 342 6.50 11.50 -29.48
N SER A 343 7.71 11.77 -28.99
CA SER A 343 8.96 11.46 -29.70
C SER A 343 9.18 9.98 -30.03
N ASN A 344 8.51 9.08 -29.27
CA ASN A 344 8.54 7.63 -29.48
C ASN A 344 7.18 7.08 -29.93
N TRP A 345 6.33 7.87 -30.57
CA TRP A 345 5.03 7.42 -31.08
C TRP A 345 5.20 6.30 -32.10
N PRO A 346 4.66 5.09 -31.84
CA PRO A 346 4.88 3.92 -32.71
C PRO A 346 3.86 3.80 -33.87
N GLY A 347 3.00 4.80 -34.07
CA GLY A 347 1.91 4.80 -35.05
C GLY A 347 0.62 4.15 -34.60
N ASP A 348 0.64 3.41 -33.50
CA ASP A 348 -0.53 2.79 -32.86
C ASP A 348 -0.26 2.69 -31.35
N GLN A 349 -1.22 3.15 -30.53
CA GLN A 349 -1.13 3.12 -29.08
C GLN A 349 -1.04 1.70 -28.51
N ASN A 350 -1.61 0.71 -29.19
CA ASN A 350 -1.56 -0.69 -28.77
C ASN A 350 -0.16 -1.32 -28.84
N LYS A 351 0.80 -0.64 -29.45
CA LYS A 351 2.21 -1.05 -29.43
C LYS A 351 2.94 -0.67 -28.15
N TYR A 352 2.36 0.17 -27.29
CA TYR A 352 2.90 0.38 -25.95
C TYR A 352 2.50 -0.76 -25.02
N SER A 353 3.43 -1.13 -24.14
CA SER A 353 3.25 -2.23 -23.19
C SER A 353 2.19 -1.90 -22.13
N ILE A 354 1.34 -2.86 -21.83
CA ILE A 354 0.44 -2.86 -20.67
C ILE A 354 1.06 -3.64 -19.53
N VAL A 355 0.49 -3.55 -18.32
CA VAL A 355 0.86 -4.42 -17.19
C VAL A 355 0.65 -5.88 -17.58
N ASN A 356 1.63 -6.72 -17.28
CA ASN A 356 1.62 -8.11 -17.71
C ASN A 356 0.46 -8.90 -17.14
N ARG A 357 -0.36 -9.49 -18.03
CA ARG A 357 -1.56 -10.28 -17.72
C ARG A 357 -1.27 -11.74 -17.38
N TYR A 358 -0.04 -12.20 -17.53
CA TYR A 358 0.39 -13.50 -17.02
C TYR A 358 0.83 -13.42 -15.56
N THR A 359 1.13 -12.21 -15.03
CA THR A 359 1.68 -12.01 -13.69
C THR A 359 0.77 -11.16 -12.81
N PHE A 360 0.88 -9.83 -12.92
CA PHE A 360 0.23 -8.88 -12.00
C PHE A 360 -1.24 -8.62 -12.34
N ALA A 361 -1.59 -8.51 -13.61
CA ALA A 361 -2.95 -8.18 -14.02
C ALA A 361 -3.82 -9.45 -14.14
N ARG A 362 -3.99 -10.19 -13.03
CA ARG A 362 -4.79 -11.40 -12.90
C ARG A 362 -5.66 -11.33 -11.65
N LEU A 363 -6.84 -11.96 -11.71
CA LEU A 363 -7.78 -11.99 -10.57
C LEU A 363 -7.26 -12.84 -9.39
N ASP A 364 -6.37 -13.78 -9.65
CA ASP A 364 -5.73 -14.65 -8.66
C ASP A 364 -4.25 -14.28 -8.41
N ALA A 365 -3.79 -13.12 -8.90
CA ALA A 365 -2.46 -12.63 -8.59
C ALA A 365 -2.32 -12.35 -7.08
N PRO A 366 -1.25 -12.78 -6.41
CA PRO A 366 -1.05 -12.49 -4.99
C PRO A 366 -0.79 -11.01 -4.74
N SER A 367 -1.22 -10.51 -3.58
CA SER A 367 -0.82 -9.20 -3.06
C SER A 367 0.36 -9.33 -2.11
N PHE A 368 1.38 -8.50 -2.28
CA PHE A 368 2.55 -8.43 -1.42
C PHE A 368 2.47 -7.20 -0.51
N PHE A 369 2.58 -7.39 0.80
CA PHE A 369 2.54 -6.32 1.79
C PHE A 369 3.94 -5.81 2.16
N LEU A 370 4.87 -6.76 2.28
CA LEU A 370 6.26 -6.51 2.62
C LEU A 370 7.10 -7.67 2.09
N THR A 371 8.20 -7.36 1.41
CA THR A 371 9.01 -8.37 0.74
C THR A 371 10.45 -8.41 1.22
N ALA A 372 11.09 -9.57 1.08
CA ALA A 372 12.51 -9.70 1.35
C ALA A 372 13.35 -8.86 0.38
N GLY A 373 12.90 -8.71 -0.88
CA GLY A 373 13.59 -7.90 -1.88
C GLY A 373 13.74 -6.45 -1.44
N GLU A 374 12.62 -5.79 -1.10
CA GLU A 374 12.65 -4.41 -0.61
C GLU A 374 13.35 -4.25 0.74
N THR A 375 13.15 -5.22 1.66
CA THR A 375 13.81 -5.23 2.97
C THR A 375 15.33 -5.26 2.84
N GLN A 376 15.86 -6.12 1.98
CA GLN A 376 17.30 -6.22 1.74
C GLN A 376 17.87 -4.98 1.05
N LEU A 377 17.10 -4.31 0.19
CA LEU A 377 17.50 -3.03 -0.41
C LEU A 377 17.53 -1.90 0.63
N LEU A 378 16.56 -1.81 1.53
CA LEU A 378 16.62 -0.86 2.65
C LEU A 378 17.79 -1.16 3.60
N LEU A 379 18.07 -2.44 3.85
CA LEU A 379 19.23 -2.86 4.63
C LEU A 379 20.54 -2.50 3.96
N ALA A 380 20.60 -2.58 2.62
CA ALA A 380 21.77 -2.13 1.85
C ALA A 380 22.02 -0.62 2.05
N GLU A 381 20.96 0.19 2.05
CA GLU A 381 21.09 1.63 2.33
C GLU A 381 21.55 1.89 3.78
N ALA A 382 21.00 1.17 4.76
CA ALA A 382 21.42 1.29 6.16
C ALA A 382 22.89 0.87 6.35
N ALA A 383 23.36 -0.16 5.65
CA ALA A 383 24.75 -0.60 5.63
C ALA A 383 25.68 0.43 4.95
N GLU A 384 25.24 1.02 3.83
CA GLU A 384 25.99 2.09 3.13
C GLU A 384 26.18 3.32 4.01
N LYS A 385 25.19 3.63 4.86
CA LYS A 385 25.27 4.71 5.86
C LYS A 385 26.11 4.34 7.10
N GLY A 386 26.61 3.10 7.20
CA GLY A 386 27.35 2.61 8.37
C GLY A 386 26.48 2.41 9.62
N TRP A 387 25.17 2.27 9.47
CA TRP A 387 24.22 2.13 10.58
C TRP A 387 24.07 0.69 11.08
N VAL A 388 24.46 -0.27 10.26
CA VAL A 388 24.47 -1.70 10.61
C VAL A 388 25.87 -2.27 10.41
N THR A 389 26.24 -3.24 11.26
CA THR A 389 27.50 -3.96 11.22
C THR A 389 27.23 -5.46 11.09
N GLY A 390 28.17 -6.21 10.51
CA GLY A 390 28.00 -7.67 10.28
C GLY A 390 27.47 -8.03 8.89
N THR A 391 27.15 -7.01 8.06
CA THR A 391 26.86 -7.17 6.63
C THR A 391 27.45 -6.00 5.85
N THR A 392 27.43 -6.06 4.52
CA THR A 392 27.88 -4.97 3.64
C THR A 392 26.74 -4.52 2.73
N ALA A 393 26.79 -3.26 2.30
CA ALA A 393 25.83 -2.72 1.35
C ALA A 393 25.76 -3.55 0.07
N ALA A 394 26.91 -3.99 -0.45
CA ALA A 394 26.97 -4.85 -1.65
C ALA A 394 26.28 -6.20 -1.43
N THR A 395 26.49 -6.85 -0.28
CA THR A 395 25.84 -8.13 0.05
C THR A 395 24.32 -7.98 0.08
N CYS A 396 23.83 -6.96 0.79
CA CYS A 396 22.40 -6.70 0.92
C CYS A 396 21.77 -6.26 -0.41
N TYR A 397 22.46 -5.43 -1.21
CA TYR A 397 22.02 -5.01 -2.54
C TYR A 397 21.82 -6.20 -3.46
N ASN A 398 22.83 -7.06 -3.56
CA ASN A 398 22.76 -8.27 -4.40
C ASN A 398 21.64 -9.21 -3.93
N ALA A 399 21.48 -9.37 -2.61
CA ALA A 399 20.39 -10.16 -2.05
C ALA A 399 19.02 -9.53 -2.40
N GLY A 400 18.86 -8.22 -2.25
CA GLY A 400 17.62 -7.52 -2.56
C GLY A 400 17.21 -7.63 -4.02
N VAL A 401 18.16 -7.41 -4.95
CA VAL A 401 17.93 -7.58 -6.40
C VAL A 401 17.56 -9.02 -6.73
N ASN A 402 18.31 -10.00 -6.18
CA ASN A 402 18.03 -11.42 -6.41
C ASN A 402 16.64 -11.81 -5.90
N GLN A 403 16.26 -11.43 -4.67
CA GLN A 403 14.96 -11.74 -4.11
C GLN A 403 13.81 -11.06 -4.90
N SER A 404 13.99 -9.80 -5.32
CA SER A 404 13.02 -9.09 -6.17
C SER A 404 12.80 -9.80 -7.51
N MET A 405 13.85 -10.31 -8.15
CA MET A 405 13.73 -11.06 -9.41
C MET A 405 13.08 -12.43 -9.21
N GLN A 406 13.47 -13.16 -8.18
CA GLN A 406 12.89 -14.47 -7.88
C GLN A 406 11.43 -14.39 -7.41
N MET A 407 11.02 -13.28 -6.78
CA MET A 407 9.63 -13.05 -6.35
C MET A 407 8.65 -13.14 -7.52
N LEU A 408 9.05 -12.80 -8.75
CA LEU A 408 8.19 -12.89 -9.92
C LEU A 408 7.70 -14.32 -10.21
N ALA A 409 8.44 -15.33 -9.80
CA ALA A 409 7.96 -16.71 -9.88
C ALA A 409 6.77 -17.00 -8.94
N LEU A 410 6.63 -16.25 -7.85
CA LEU A 410 5.48 -16.35 -6.95
C LEU A 410 4.23 -15.69 -7.56
N GLN A 411 4.40 -14.79 -8.51
CA GLN A 411 3.28 -14.17 -9.23
C GLN A 411 2.62 -15.14 -10.23
N ALA A 412 3.42 -15.89 -10.99
CA ALA A 412 2.90 -16.69 -12.11
C ALA A 412 3.55 -18.08 -12.27
N GLY A 413 4.25 -18.56 -11.27
CA GLY A 413 4.99 -19.82 -11.36
C GLY A 413 6.25 -19.76 -12.23
N ALA A 414 6.55 -18.61 -12.85
CA ALA A 414 7.74 -18.39 -13.67
C ALA A 414 8.31 -16.99 -13.45
N GLY A 415 9.62 -16.87 -13.45
CA GLY A 415 10.38 -15.63 -13.31
C GLY A 415 11.75 -15.72 -13.96
N PRO A 416 12.59 -14.68 -13.88
CA PRO A 416 13.97 -14.76 -14.37
C PRO A 416 14.71 -15.92 -13.72
N GLY A 417 15.35 -16.76 -14.55
CA GLY A 417 16.15 -17.87 -14.06
C GLY A 417 17.46 -17.40 -13.38
N ASN A 418 18.02 -18.22 -12.49
CA ASN A 418 19.24 -17.88 -11.74
C ASN A 418 20.41 -17.44 -12.64
N THR A 419 20.54 -18.03 -13.85
CA THR A 419 21.55 -17.63 -14.84
C THR A 419 21.36 -16.19 -15.28
N SER A 420 20.14 -15.78 -15.63
CA SER A 420 19.82 -14.40 -16.05
C SER A 420 20.05 -13.41 -14.91
N ILE A 421 19.69 -13.79 -13.69
CA ILE A 421 19.93 -12.98 -12.48
C ILE A 421 21.44 -12.80 -12.26
N GLY A 422 22.22 -13.88 -12.36
CA GLY A 422 23.68 -13.84 -12.22
C GLY A 422 24.36 -12.96 -13.27
N ILE A 423 23.91 -13.05 -14.53
CA ILE A 423 24.39 -12.17 -15.62
C ILE A 423 24.08 -10.70 -15.29
N TYR A 424 22.86 -10.40 -14.86
CA TYR A 424 22.46 -9.03 -14.51
C TYR A 424 23.31 -8.45 -13.37
N LEU A 425 23.47 -9.18 -12.26
CA LEU A 425 24.26 -8.75 -11.11
C LEU A 425 25.74 -8.57 -11.46
N THR A 426 26.28 -9.40 -12.36
CA THR A 426 27.66 -9.27 -12.86
C THR A 426 27.84 -8.03 -13.74
N ALA A 427 26.84 -7.72 -14.57
CA ALA A 427 26.87 -6.55 -15.45
C ALA A 427 26.62 -5.23 -14.68
N HIS A 428 25.93 -5.29 -13.54
CA HIS A 428 25.56 -4.12 -12.71
C HIS A 428 26.07 -4.26 -11.26
N PRO A 429 27.40 -4.34 -11.04
CA PRO A 429 27.96 -4.51 -9.70
C PRO A 429 27.62 -3.30 -8.83
N TYR A 430 27.43 -3.55 -7.54
CA TYR A 430 27.23 -2.48 -6.58
C TYR A 430 28.44 -1.55 -6.50
N THR A 431 28.19 -0.26 -6.54
CA THR A 431 29.24 0.77 -6.44
C THR A 431 28.96 1.65 -5.20
N PRO A 432 29.81 1.64 -4.16
CA PRO A 432 29.58 2.40 -2.93
C PRO A 432 29.43 3.91 -3.13
N GLY A 433 28.89 4.59 -2.13
CA GLY A 433 28.70 6.03 -2.09
C GLY A 433 27.40 6.48 -2.75
N ALA A 434 27.40 7.68 -3.33
CA ALA A 434 26.21 8.25 -3.96
C ALA A 434 25.64 7.37 -5.09
N ASN A 435 26.50 6.71 -5.85
CA ASN A 435 26.09 5.77 -6.88
C ASN A 435 25.37 4.54 -6.28
N GLY A 436 25.86 4.03 -5.16
CA GLY A 436 25.23 2.93 -4.45
C GLY A 436 23.82 3.28 -3.95
N LEU A 437 23.66 4.46 -3.35
CA LEU A 437 22.35 4.96 -2.93
C LEU A 437 21.38 5.08 -4.11
N LYS A 438 21.87 5.55 -5.26
CA LYS A 438 21.09 5.58 -6.50
C LYS A 438 20.71 4.18 -6.95
N GLN A 439 21.68 3.26 -7.04
CA GLN A 439 21.42 1.87 -7.47
C GLN A 439 20.37 1.19 -6.56
N ILE A 440 20.52 1.31 -5.25
CA ILE A 440 19.59 0.76 -4.27
C ILE A 440 18.15 1.26 -4.54
N ASN A 441 17.97 2.57 -4.66
CA ASN A 441 16.64 3.15 -4.75
C ASN A 441 16.00 2.99 -6.13
N TYR A 442 16.78 2.85 -7.21
CA TYR A 442 16.23 2.42 -8.51
C TYR A 442 15.76 0.97 -8.46
N GLN A 443 16.53 0.07 -7.82
CA GLN A 443 16.10 -1.32 -7.64
C GLN A 443 14.89 -1.42 -6.71
N TYR A 444 14.81 -0.57 -5.68
CA TYR A 444 13.64 -0.48 -4.82
C TYR A 444 12.39 -0.09 -5.61
N TRP A 445 12.49 0.92 -6.48
CA TRP A 445 11.41 1.34 -7.36
C TRP A 445 10.93 0.19 -8.26
N VAL A 446 11.84 -0.58 -8.88
CA VAL A 446 11.43 -1.75 -9.68
C VAL A 446 10.82 -2.85 -8.82
N SER A 447 11.33 -3.08 -7.60
CA SER A 447 10.86 -4.16 -6.73
C SER A 447 9.49 -3.92 -6.11
N THR A 448 9.07 -2.65 -5.99
CA THR A 448 7.77 -2.24 -5.46
C THR A 448 6.72 -1.96 -6.55
N PHE A 449 6.97 -2.42 -7.79
CA PHE A 449 5.99 -2.34 -8.88
C PHE A 449 4.67 -3.00 -8.48
N MET A 450 3.56 -2.29 -8.62
CA MET A 450 2.20 -2.59 -8.15
C MET A 450 1.96 -2.42 -6.63
N ASP A 451 2.98 -2.17 -5.79
CA ASP A 451 2.83 -1.54 -4.48
C ASP A 451 3.21 -0.05 -4.59
N GLU A 452 2.37 0.68 -5.29
CA GLU A 452 2.68 2.03 -5.75
C GLU A 452 2.68 3.05 -4.63
N ASN A 453 1.92 2.82 -3.58
CA ASN A 453 1.93 3.68 -2.39
C ASN A 453 3.28 3.62 -1.66
N GLU A 454 3.88 2.44 -1.58
CA GLU A 454 5.24 2.27 -1.03
C GLU A 454 6.29 2.88 -1.96
N SER A 455 6.17 2.63 -3.26
CA SER A 455 7.04 3.20 -4.29
C SER A 455 7.02 4.73 -4.25
N PHE A 456 5.84 5.34 -4.15
CA PHE A 456 5.64 6.79 -4.03
C PHE A 456 6.26 7.34 -2.72
N ALA A 457 6.08 6.63 -1.60
CA ALA A 457 6.69 7.02 -0.34
C ALA A 457 8.22 6.96 -0.38
N ASN A 458 8.79 5.89 -0.96
CA ASN A 458 10.24 5.76 -1.06
C ASN A 458 10.84 6.80 -2.03
N TRP A 459 10.16 7.11 -3.15
CA TRP A 459 10.60 8.17 -4.06
C TRP A 459 10.70 9.52 -3.34
N ARG A 460 9.68 9.93 -2.60
CA ARG A 460 9.67 11.18 -1.82
C ARG A 460 10.80 11.22 -0.78
N ARG A 461 11.05 10.09 -0.14
CA ARG A 461 12.12 9.93 0.82
C ARG A 461 13.51 10.04 0.19
N SER A 462 13.73 9.28 -0.87
CA SER A 462 15.07 9.09 -1.44
C SER A 462 15.44 10.10 -2.54
N GLY A 463 14.44 10.63 -3.26
CA GLY A 463 14.62 11.40 -4.49
C GLY A 463 14.93 10.53 -5.71
N PHE A 464 14.85 9.20 -5.60
CA PHE A 464 15.13 8.27 -6.69
C PHE A 464 13.92 7.35 -6.97
N PRO A 465 13.74 6.98 -8.27
CA PRO A 465 14.52 7.39 -9.45
C PRO A 465 14.41 8.89 -9.71
N THR A 466 15.36 9.45 -10.48
CA THR A 466 15.24 10.81 -10.97
C THR A 466 14.17 10.85 -12.06
N LEU A 467 12.99 11.36 -11.70
CA LEU A 467 11.84 11.47 -12.57
C LEU A 467 11.79 12.86 -13.23
N THR A 468 11.30 12.91 -14.45
CA THR A 468 11.02 14.18 -15.13
C THR A 468 9.57 14.58 -14.84
N PRO A 469 9.34 15.72 -14.16
CA PRO A 469 7.98 16.17 -13.90
C PRO A 469 7.23 16.51 -15.20
N VAL A 470 5.92 16.30 -15.18
CA VAL A 470 5.00 16.66 -16.27
C VAL A 470 4.42 18.05 -16.01
N ASN A 471 4.50 18.94 -16.98
CA ASN A 471 3.86 20.25 -16.91
C ASN A 471 2.61 20.29 -17.80
N TYR A 472 1.57 19.57 -17.37
CA TYR A 472 0.31 19.51 -18.10
C TYR A 472 -0.57 20.74 -17.81
N PRO A 473 -1.29 21.32 -18.80
CA PRO A 473 -2.22 22.43 -18.55
C PRO A 473 -3.27 22.10 -17.51
N GLY A 474 -3.44 22.97 -16.50
CA GLY A 474 -4.39 22.76 -15.41
C GLY A 474 -3.87 21.90 -14.26
N ASN A 475 -2.60 21.45 -14.27
CA ASN A 475 -2.02 20.77 -13.11
C ASN A 475 -2.07 21.65 -11.85
N VAL A 476 -2.24 21.02 -10.68
CA VAL A 476 -2.40 21.75 -9.39
C VAL A 476 -1.10 21.89 -8.61
N THR A 477 0.02 21.48 -9.20
CA THR A 477 1.32 21.44 -8.52
C THR A 477 2.38 22.35 -9.17
N ASN A 478 1.97 23.20 -10.12
CA ASN A 478 2.88 24.04 -10.92
C ASN A 478 3.97 23.22 -11.64
N GLY A 479 3.60 22.05 -12.14
CA GLY A 479 4.51 21.18 -12.90
C GLY A 479 5.56 20.46 -12.03
N THR A 480 5.34 20.32 -10.73
CA THR A 480 6.13 19.43 -9.86
C THR A 480 5.36 18.13 -9.62
N ILE A 481 6.07 17.02 -9.42
CA ILE A 481 5.42 15.78 -9.02
C ILE A 481 4.75 15.99 -7.65
N PRO A 482 3.51 15.51 -7.44
CA PRO A 482 2.86 15.60 -6.14
C PRO A 482 3.68 14.98 -5.00
N HIS A 483 3.53 15.52 -3.79
CA HIS A 483 4.23 15.06 -2.59
C HIS A 483 3.31 14.49 -1.51
N ARG A 484 1.99 14.63 -1.66
CA ARG A 484 0.99 14.02 -0.76
C ARG A 484 -0.38 13.96 -1.42
N PHE A 485 -1.28 13.23 -0.78
CA PHE A 485 -2.71 13.31 -1.03
C PHE A 485 -3.32 14.39 -0.12
N THR A 486 -4.32 15.11 -0.64
CA THR A 486 -5.07 16.08 0.19
C THR A 486 -6.05 15.35 1.10
N TYR A 487 -6.39 15.96 2.21
CA TYR A 487 -7.45 15.45 3.07
C TYR A 487 -8.80 15.43 2.35
N PRO A 488 -9.74 14.53 2.72
CA PRO A 488 -11.08 14.53 2.16
C PRO A 488 -11.78 15.87 2.39
N GLN A 489 -12.49 16.35 1.37
CA GLN A 489 -13.23 17.61 1.46
C GLN A 489 -14.29 17.62 2.57
N GLY A 490 -14.84 16.44 2.90
CA GLY A 490 -15.81 16.27 3.99
C GLY A 490 -15.26 16.60 5.38
N GLU A 491 -13.95 16.47 5.61
CA GLU A 491 -13.32 16.71 6.92
C GLU A 491 -13.53 18.14 7.43
N ALA A 492 -13.52 19.12 6.54
CA ALA A 492 -13.78 20.51 6.90
C ALA A 492 -15.17 20.73 7.54
N SER A 493 -16.15 19.90 7.19
CA SER A 493 -17.53 19.99 7.72
C SER A 493 -17.81 19.01 8.86
N THR A 494 -17.22 17.82 8.82
CA THR A 494 -17.51 16.74 9.79
C THR A 494 -16.57 16.76 11.00
N ASN A 495 -15.33 17.24 10.82
CA ASN A 495 -14.28 17.30 11.85
C ASN A 495 -13.50 18.64 11.80
N GLY A 496 -14.20 19.73 11.49
CA GLY A 496 -13.63 21.02 11.10
C GLY A 496 -12.51 21.57 11.99
N PRO A 497 -12.66 21.64 13.33
CA PRO A 497 -11.59 22.15 14.22
C PRO A 497 -10.30 21.33 14.15
N ASN A 498 -10.38 20.00 14.14
CA ASN A 498 -9.23 19.12 14.06
C ASN A 498 -8.58 19.16 12.67
N TYR A 499 -9.40 19.19 11.60
CA TYR A 499 -8.93 19.41 10.23
C TYR A 499 -8.16 20.73 10.10
N ALA A 500 -8.73 21.84 10.59
CA ALA A 500 -8.08 23.14 10.52
C ALA A 500 -6.73 23.17 11.26
N ALA A 501 -6.66 22.52 12.41
CA ALA A 501 -5.41 22.38 13.17
C ALA A 501 -4.35 21.57 12.38
N ALA A 502 -4.73 20.49 11.70
CA ALA A 502 -3.83 19.71 10.86
C ALA A 502 -3.34 20.52 9.66
N VAL A 503 -4.24 21.19 8.94
CA VAL A 503 -3.90 22.03 7.77
C VAL A 503 -2.96 23.17 8.14
N SER A 504 -3.12 23.76 9.32
CA SER A 504 -2.24 24.84 9.79
C SER A 504 -0.78 24.41 9.97
N GLY A 505 -0.54 23.12 10.15
CA GLY A 505 0.79 22.53 10.24
C GLY A 505 1.45 22.24 8.89
N LEU A 506 0.71 22.31 7.80
CA LEU A 506 1.21 22.07 6.44
C LEU A 506 1.77 23.35 5.82
N SER A 507 3.04 23.33 5.47
CA SER A 507 3.62 24.42 4.68
C SER A 507 2.95 24.49 3.31
N GLY A 508 2.31 25.61 3.01
CA GLY A 508 1.55 25.80 1.76
C GLY A 508 0.08 25.37 1.81
N GLY A 509 -0.40 24.85 2.95
CA GLY A 509 -1.79 24.38 3.15
C GLY A 509 -2.04 22.97 2.62
N ASP A 510 -3.32 22.58 2.55
CA ASP A 510 -3.74 21.25 2.09
C ASP A 510 -3.72 21.15 0.55
N LYS A 511 -2.55 20.88 -0.01
CA LYS A 511 -2.30 20.77 -1.45
C LYS A 511 -1.50 19.52 -1.76
N MET A 512 -1.65 19.01 -2.99
CA MET A 512 -0.85 17.87 -3.48
C MET A 512 0.65 18.18 -3.57
N SER A 513 1.03 19.46 -3.69
CA SER A 513 2.42 19.93 -3.68
C SER A 513 3.00 20.17 -2.28
N SER A 514 2.21 20.09 -1.21
CA SER A 514 2.70 20.20 0.16
C SER A 514 3.41 18.92 0.59
N HIS A 515 4.42 19.06 1.46
CA HIS A 515 5.19 17.94 1.95
C HIS A 515 4.65 17.42 3.27
N VAL A 516 4.74 16.13 3.50
CA VAL A 516 4.55 15.51 4.81
C VAL A 516 5.79 15.73 5.68
N TRP A 517 5.72 15.47 6.98
CA TRP A 517 6.79 15.81 7.93
C TRP A 517 8.15 15.20 7.57
N TRP A 518 8.21 13.95 7.14
CA TRP A 518 9.48 13.28 6.81
C TRP A 518 9.97 13.55 5.38
N ASP A 519 9.16 14.12 4.52
CA ASP A 519 9.49 14.46 3.13
C ASP A 519 10.01 15.91 3.06
N LYS A 520 11.32 16.10 3.20
CA LYS A 520 12.00 17.40 3.19
C LYS A 520 13.13 17.48 2.17
#